data_5721ebc3544b0ab83a0c901ee86a3b98
#
_entry.id   5721ebc3544b0ab83a0c901ee86a3b98
#
_cell.length_a   1.000
_cell.length_b   1.000
_cell.length_c   1.000
_cell.angle_alpha   90.00
_cell.angle_beta   90.00
_cell.angle_gamma   90.00
#
_symmetry.space_group_name_H-M   'P 1'
#
loop_
_entity.id
_entity.type
_entity.pdbx_description
1 polymer ?
#
loop_
_entity_poly.entity_id
_entity_poly.type
_entity_poly.pdbx_seq_one_letter_code
_entity_poly.pdbx_strand_id
1 'polypeptide(L)'
;MTLRATCHCGATSITVPHLPEKATACTCTFCTKRGVLWGYYQPDKIIIEADGEGRDYAPSGMNHHHFCGKCGCSTWSKTPDWTNMDETGENPGERMAINLWLL
;
A
#
# COMPACT_ATOMS: atom_id res chain seq x y z
N MET A 1 17.73 8.47 -4.54
CA MET A 1 17.51 7.40 -5.54
C MET A 1 16.08 6.87 -5.40
N THR A 2 15.33 6.86 -6.50
CA THR A 2 13.98 6.31 -6.47
C THR A 2 13.99 4.85 -6.85
N LEU A 3 12.97 4.13 -6.37
CA LEU A 3 12.79 2.71 -6.66
C LEU A 3 11.42 2.51 -7.29
N ARG A 4 11.28 1.47 -8.08
CA ARG A 4 10.02 1.16 -8.75
C ARG A 4 9.55 -0.24 -8.40
N ALA A 5 8.29 -0.33 -7.95
CA ALA A 5 7.61 -1.59 -7.68
C ALA A 5 6.60 -1.83 -8.79
N THR A 6 6.48 -3.06 -9.27
CA THR A 6 5.50 -3.40 -10.30
C THR A 6 4.77 -4.68 -9.94
N CYS A 7 3.51 -4.79 -10.34
CA CYS A 7 2.81 -6.07 -10.26
C CYS A 7 3.35 -7.03 -11.33
N HIS A 8 2.93 -8.27 -11.26
CA HIS A 8 3.46 -9.31 -12.16
C HIS A 8 3.26 -8.96 -13.64
N CYS A 9 2.08 -8.49 -14.02
CA CYS A 9 1.80 -8.16 -15.42
C CYS A 9 2.30 -6.78 -15.86
N GLY A 10 2.74 -5.95 -14.90
CA GLY A 10 3.24 -4.61 -15.19
C GLY A 10 2.18 -3.52 -15.34
N ALA A 11 0.89 -3.85 -15.22
CA ALA A 11 -0.18 -2.86 -15.38
C ALA A 11 -0.18 -1.80 -14.27
N THR A 12 0.33 -2.14 -13.08
CA THR A 12 0.48 -1.21 -11.97
C THR A 12 1.94 -1.03 -11.65
N SER A 13 2.40 0.22 -11.57
CA SER A 13 3.74 0.53 -11.09
C SER A 13 3.67 1.61 -10.02
N ILE A 14 4.58 1.53 -9.06
CA ILE A 14 4.63 2.43 -7.92
C ILE A 14 6.06 2.91 -7.78
N THR A 15 6.25 4.22 -7.82
CA THR A 15 7.56 4.82 -7.61
C THR A 15 7.65 5.32 -6.17
N VAL A 16 8.67 4.87 -5.45
CA VAL A 16 8.92 5.27 -4.07
C VAL A 16 10.27 5.98 -3.97
N PRO A 17 10.43 6.93 -3.01
CA PRO A 17 11.65 7.75 -2.95
C PRO A 17 12.87 7.00 -2.45
N HIS A 18 12.67 5.97 -1.64
CA HIS A 18 13.76 5.19 -1.04
C HIS A 18 13.18 3.90 -0.47
N LEU A 19 14.05 2.96 -0.07
CA LEU A 19 13.61 1.80 0.70
C LEU A 19 13.06 2.25 2.04
N PRO A 20 12.00 1.61 2.55
CA PRO A 20 11.49 1.94 3.88
C PRO A 20 12.46 1.47 4.95
N GLU A 21 12.45 2.13 6.11
CA GLU A 21 13.28 1.74 7.24
C GLU A 21 12.84 0.40 7.82
N LYS A 22 11.55 0.09 7.71
CA LYS A 22 10.96 -1.12 8.26
C LYS A 22 10.03 -1.77 7.26
N ALA A 23 10.03 -3.10 7.28
CA ALA A 23 9.06 -3.91 6.56
C ALA A 23 8.13 -4.54 7.59
N THR A 24 6.83 -4.39 7.40
CA THR A 24 5.83 -4.89 8.33
C THR A 24 5.14 -6.13 7.77
N ALA A 25 5.27 -7.24 8.48
CA ALA A 25 4.54 -8.47 8.21
C ALA A 25 3.31 -8.50 9.12
N CYS A 26 2.22 -7.93 8.66
CA CYS A 26 0.98 -7.89 9.44
C CYS A 26 0.39 -9.29 9.58
N THR A 27 -0.05 -9.65 10.79
CA THR A 27 -0.58 -10.98 11.07
C THR A 27 -2.10 -11.08 10.99
N CYS A 28 -2.79 -10.02 10.57
CA CYS A 28 -4.24 -10.10 10.38
C CYS A 28 -4.59 -11.09 9.26
N THR A 29 -5.83 -11.55 9.25
CA THR A 29 -6.27 -12.57 8.29
C THR A 29 -6.04 -12.13 6.85
N PHE A 30 -6.35 -10.88 6.54
CA PHE A 30 -6.17 -10.37 5.19
C PHE A 30 -4.71 -10.43 4.75
N CYS A 31 -3.82 -9.83 5.55
CA CYS A 31 -2.40 -9.74 5.18
C CYS A 31 -1.73 -11.11 5.13
N THR A 32 -2.07 -11.99 6.09
CA THR A 32 -1.52 -13.34 6.13
C THR A 32 -1.91 -14.14 4.89
N LYS A 33 -3.16 -14.07 4.50
CA LYS A 33 -3.64 -14.82 3.33
C LYS A 33 -3.15 -14.27 2.00
N ARG A 34 -2.85 -12.97 1.95
CA ARG A 34 -2.32 -12.33 0.75
C ARG A 34 -0.80 -12.43 0.64
N GLY A 35 -0.11 -12.76 1.73
CA GLY A 35 1.33 -12.86 1.73
C GLY A 35 2.03 -11.54 1.46
N VAL A 36 1.51 -10.44 1.96
CA VAL A 36 2.06 -9.11 1.71
C VAL A 36 3.12 -8.74 2.74
N LEU A 37 4.03 -7.87 2.33
CA LEU A 37 5.03 -7.27 3.20
C LEU A 37 4.96 -5.76 2.99
N TRP A 38 4.58 -5.02 4.02
CA TRP A 38 4.24 -3.61 3.88
C TRP A 38 5.42 -2.68 4.20
N GLY A 39 5.64 -1.69 3.32
CA GLY A 39 6.44 -0.52 3.62
C GLY A 39 5.54 0.70 3.62
N TYR A 40 5.68 1.58 4.62
CA TYR A 40 4.80 2.72 4.78
C TYR A 40 5.46 4.02 4.32
N TYR A 41 4.68 4.84 3.63
CA TYR A 41 5.14 6.11 3.08
C TYR A 41 4.06 7.16 3.23
N GLN A 42 4.44 8.44 3.22
CA GLN A 42 3.50 9.53 3.12
C GLN A 42 2.91 9.55 1.70
N PRO A 43 1.60 9.82 1.55
CA PRO A 43 0.96 9.75 0.23
C PRO A 43 1.57 10.67 -0.82
N ASP A 44 2.11 11.83 -0.41
CA ASP A 44 2.70 12.80 -1.33
C ASP A 44 4.09 12.40 -1.82
N LYS A 45 4.67 11.33 -1.28
CA LYS A 45 6.03 10.88 -1.61
C LYS A 45 6.05 9.77 -2.65
N ILE A 46 4.91 9.21 -3.01
CA ILE A 46 4.84 8.09 -3.95
C ILE A 46 4.03 8.45 -5.18
N ILE A 47 4.34 7.79 -6.28
CA ILE A 47 3.63 7.96 -7.54
C ILE A 47 3.11 6.60 -7.96
N ILE A 48 1.80 6.50 -8.15
CA ILE A 48 1.13 5.26 -8.55
C ILE A 48 0.59 5.42 -9.96
N GLU A 49 0.95 4.49 -10.84
CA GLU A 49 0.44 4.43 -12.19
C GLU A 49 -0.22 3.07 -12.37
N ALA A 50 -1.52 3.07 -12.62
CA ALA A 50 -2.29 1.85 -12.84
C ALA A 50 -2.99 1.99 -14.18
N ASP A 51 -2.79 1.02 -15.05
CA ASP A 51 -3.26 1.05 -16.44
C ASP A 51 -4.73 0.60 -16.55
N GLY A 52 -5.59 1.20 -15.72
CA GLY A 52 -7.02 0.91 -15.72
C GLY A 52 -7.40 -0.42 -15.08
N GLU A 53 -6.45 -1.17 -14.56
CA GLU A 53 -6.68 -2.50 -14.00
C GLU A 53 -6.75 -2.52 -12.48
N GLY A 54 -6.61 -1.37 -11.83
CA GLY A 54 -6.65 -1.29 -10.38
C GLY A 54 -8.02 -1.63 -9.81
N ARG A 55 -8.03 -2.42 -8.76
CA ARG A 55 -9.23 -2.77 -8.00
C ARG A 55 -8.96 -2.48 -6.53
N ASP A 56 -10.01 -2.24 -5.75
CA ASP A 56 -9.84 -2.09 -4.31
C ASP A 56 -10.80 -2.97 -3.53
N TYR A 57 -10.37 -3.34 -2.34
CA TYR A 57 -11.13 -4.14 -1.40
C TYR A 57 -11.07 -3.45 -0.05
N ALA A 58 -12.20 -3.00 0.46
CA ALA A 58 -12.26 -2.20 1.68
C ALA A 58 -13.37 -2.70 2.61
N PRO A 59 -13.19 -3.90 3.23
CA PRO A 59 -14.24 -4.50 4.03
C PRO A 59 -14.61 -3.68 5.27
N SER A 60 -13.65 -2.93 5.84
CA SER A 60 -13.92 -2.06 6.99
C SER A 60 -14.37 -0.66 6.58
N GLY A 61 -14.20 -0.30 5.32
CA GLY A 61 -14.42 1.06 4.82
C GLY A 61 -13.32 2.04 5.17
N MET A 62 -12.37 1.66 6.01
CA MET A 62 -11.27 2.54 6.46
C MET A 62 -9.97 2.25 5.73
N ASN A 63 -9.65 0.99 5.52
CA ASN A 63 -8.45 0.58 4.81
C ASN A 63 -8.83 0.17 3.40
N HIS A 64 -8.29 0.85 2.40
CA HIS A 64 -8.52 0.52 1.00
C HIS A 64 -7.32 -0.26 0.48
N HIS A 65 -7.53 -1.55 0.27
CA HIS A 65 -6.50 -2.47 -0.22
C HIS A 65 -6.61 -2.59 -1.73
N HIS A 66 -5.60 -2.13 -2.42
CA HIS A 66 -5.60 -2.13 -3.88
C HIS A 66 -4.85 -3.33 -4.44
N PHE A 67 -5.32 -3.85 -5.54
CA PHE A 67 -4.69 -4.97 -6.22
C PHE A 67 -4.90 -4.83 -7.73
N CYS A 68 -4.05 -5.50 -8.50
CA CYS A 68 -4.18 -5.51 -9.95
C CYS A 68 -5.31 -6.47 -10.35
N GLY A 69 -6.33 -5.96 -11.05
CA GLY A 69 -7.44 -6.80 -11.50
C GLY A 69 -7.06 -7.76 -12.62
N LYS A 70 -5.89 -7.58 -13.23
CA LYS A 70 -5.41 -8.41 -14.32
C LYS A 70 -4.59 -9.60 -13.84
N CYS A 71 -3.58 -9.36 -12.98
CA CYS A 71 -2.72 -10.43 -12.47
C CYS A 71 -2.99 -10.83 -11.03
N GLY A 72 -3.80 -10.05 -10.29
CA GLY A 72 -4.19 -10.38 -8.92
C GLY A 72 -3.21 -9.99 -7.84
N CYS A 73 -2.06 -9.40 -8.18
CA CYS A 73 -1.10 -9.00 -7.16
C CYS A 73 -1.65 -7.92 -6.25
N SER A 74 -1.51 -8.09 -4.93
CA SER A 74 -1.74 -7.01 -3.98
C SER A 74 -0.66 -5.95 -4.19
N THR A 75 -1.07 -4.69 -4.38
CA THR A 75 -0.14 -3.64 -4.78
C THR A 75 0.11 -2.63 -3.67
N TRP A 76 -0.92 -1.93 -3.23
CA TRP A 76 -0.78 -0.90 -2.22
C TRP A 76 -2.08 -0.76 -1.43
N SER A 77 -1.99 -0.12 -0.26
CA SER A 77 -3.17 0.16 0.55
C SER A 77 -3.10 1.59 1.06
N LYS A 78 -4.25 2.23 1.16
CA LYS A 78 -4.38 3.55 1.75
C LYS A 78 -5.08 3.39 3.10
N THR A 79 -4.40 3.77 4.17
CA THR A 79 -4.90 3.55 5.52
C THR A 79 -4.79 4.81 6.36
N PRO A 80 -5.63 4.97 7.41
CA PRO A 80 -5.40 6.02 8.38
C PRO A 80 -4.04 5.82 9.07
N ASP A 81 -3.37 6.92 9.38
CA ASP A 81 -2.08 6.87 10.09
C ASP A 81 -2.32 6.93 11.59
N TRP A 82 -2.60 5.77 12.17
CA TRP A 82 -2.89 5.68 13.60
C TRP A 82 -1.73 6.07 14.49
N THR A 83 -0.50 6.09 13.96
CA THR A 83 0.67 6.50 14.73
C THR A 83 0.80 8.01 14.81
N ASN A 84 0.07 8.74 13.98
CA ASN A 84 0.11 10.20 13.90
C ASN A 84 -1.22 10.82 14.30
N MET A 85 -2.00 10.14 15.13
CA MET A 85 -3.29 10.61 15.60
C MET A 85 -3.11 11.81 16.52
N ASP A 86 -3.94 12.84 16.34
CA ASP A 86 -3.90 14.02 17.22
C ASP A 86 -4.52 13.70 18.59
N GLU A 87 -4.49 14.68 19.51
CA GLU A 87 -5.00 14.50 20.87
C GLU A 87 -6.50 14.18 20.93
N THR A 88 -7.25 14.60 19.92
CA THR A 88 -8.69 14.33 19.84
C THR A 88 -8.98 12.99 19.18
N GLY A 89 -8.02 12.43 18.49
CA GLY A 89 -8.18 11.19 17.74
C GLY A 89 -9.01 11.33 16.47
N GLU A 90 -9.27 12.57 16.02
CA GLU A 90 -10.17 12.81 14.90
C GLU A 90 -9.51 12.90 13.54
N ASN A 91 -8.22 13.23 13.47
CA ASN A 91 -7.52 13.42 12.20
C ASN A 91 -6.16 12.73 12.20
N PRO A 92 -6.12 11.39 12.12
CA PRO A 92 -4.84 10.69 12.11
C PRO A 92 -4.02 10.95 10.85
N GLY A 93 -4.63 11.54 9.81
CA GLY A 93 -4.00 11.61 8.50
C GLY A 93 -4.05 10.27 7.80
N GLU A 94 -3.33 10.15 6.71
CA GLU A 94 -3.30 8.93 5.91
C GLU A 94 -1.85 8.54 5.63
N ARG A 95 -1.63 7.25 5.44
CA ARG A 95 -0.36 6.72 4.97
C ARG A 95 -0.62 5.69 3.89
N MET A 96 0.39 5.48 3.05
CA MET A 96 0.32 4.50 1.98
C MET A 96 1.20 3.31 2.34
N ALA A 97 0.64 2.12 2.24
CA ALA A 97 1.37 0.88 2.44
C ALA A 97 1.64 0.27 1.08
N ILE A 98 2.90 0.01 0.79
CA ILE A 98 3.32 -0.58 -0.49
C ILE A 98 3.73 -2.01 -0.25
N ASN A 99 3.27 -2.92 -1.10
CA ASN A 99 3.70 -4.31 -1.03
C ASN A 99 5.15 -4.42 -1.50
N LEU A 100 6.06 -4.60 -0.57
CA LEU A 100 7.50 -4.60 -0.85
C LEU A 100 7.96 -5.78 -1.68
N TRP A 101 7.16 -6.84 -1.78
CA TRP A 101 7.49 -7.96 -2.67
C TRP A 101 7.49 -7.57 -4.14
N LEU A 102 6.90 -6.40 -4.48
CA LEU A 102 6.87 -5.92 -5.85
C LEU A 102 8.13 -5.15 -6.28
N LEU A 103 8.99 -4.81 -5.33
CA LEU A 103 10.25 -4.12 -5.61
C LEU A 103 11.26 -5.02 -6.31
#